data_c6f0714494cb861174577a4972fca800
#
_entry.id   c6f0714494cb861174577a4972fca800
#
_cell.length_a   1.000
_cell.length_b   1.000
_cell.length_c   1.000
_cell.angle_alpha   90.00
_cell.angle_beta   90.00
_cell.angle_gamma   90.00
#
_symmetry.space_group_name_H-M   'P 1'
#
loop_
_entity.id
_entity.type
_entity.pdbx_description
1 polymer ?
#
loop_
_entity_poly.entity_id
_entity_poly.type
_entity_poly.pdbx_seq_one_letter_code
_entity_poly.pdbx_strand_id
1 'polypeptide(L)'
;MQKEISHLKELGVEIITNFIVGRSDSIDSIMEEGYEFLGRVTNGGVLPMMTSCSPGWIKFVEHYYPELIPNLSSCKSPQQMFGAVCKTYYAEKLGIPAEKISVVSIMPCTAKKFEKGRPFQSAAGVPDIDHVLTTRELARLIKRKGILFNNLPDEEYDVPFGIGSGAGLIFGVTGGVMEAALRTLQDVLTGKSQNKIDFTAVRGVEGIKEAKYVLPVNGKDTEIKVAVASSLKNAKTLMDLVKAGKADYHFIEIMTCPGGCVNGGGQPIKDAYTRNTTDIRAERAKAVYDADKGMKLRKSHENPYVKALYEEYFDKPNSHRAHEVLHTKYVVRGK
;
A
#
# COMPACT_ATOMS: atom_id res chain seq x y z
N MET A 1 22.20 -14.49 -6.25
CA MET A 1 21.66 -14.60 -4.87
C MET A 1 22.08 -15.87 -4.18
N GLN A 2 21.77 -17.09 -4.63
CA GLN A 2 22.28 -18.35 -3.99
C GLN A 2 23.82 -18.42 -3.92
N LYS A 3 24.54 -17.99 -4.96
CA LYS A 3 26.03 -17.92 -4.98
C LYS A 3 26.58 -16.88 -3.99
N GLU A 4 25.86 -15.76 -3.74
CA GLU A 4 26.26 -14.77 -2.73
C GLU A 4 26.04 -15.29 -1.29
N ILE A 5 24.99 -16.05 -1.04
CA ILE A 5 24.75 -16.70 0.24
C ILE A 5 25.87 -17.70 0.55
N SER A 6 26.33 -18.45 -0.45
CA SER A 6 27.48 -19.37 -0.30
C SER A 6 28.75 -18.59 0.06
N HIS A 7 29.01 -17.46 -0.58
CA HIS A 7 30.18 -16.65 -0.31
C HIS A 7 30.14 -15.98 1.08
N LEU A 8 28.98 -15.55 1.54
CA LEU A 8 28.80 -15.04 2.90
C LEU A 8 29.00 -16.12 3.97
N LYS A 9 28.63 -17.36 3.71
CA LYS A 9 28.92 -18.50 4.57
C LYS A 9 30.42 -18.81 4.66
N GLU A 10 31.15 -18.71 3.54
CA GLU A 10 32.58 -18.84 3.48
C GLU A 10 33.36 -17.78 4.28
N LEU A 11 32.74 -16.59 4.46
CA LEU A 11 33.32 -15.52 5.26
C LEU A 11 33.02 -15.63 6.77
N GLY A 12 32.52 -16.79 7.23
CA GLY A 12 32.23 -17.03 8.64
C GLY A 12 31.09 -16.20 9.22
N VAL A 13 30.26 -15.63 8.35
CA VAL A 13 29.06 -14.92 8.76
C VAL A 13 28.01 -15.99 9.07
N GLU A 14 27.77 -16.27 10.34
CA GLU A 14 26.65 -17.10 10.80
C GLU A 14 25.35 -16.44 10.43
N ILE A 15 24.86 -16.60 9.16
CA ILE A 15 23.78 -15.74 8.74
C ILE A 15 22.91 -16.35 7.67
N ILE A 16 21.63 -16.10 7.90
CA ILE A 16 20.50 -16.18 6.98
C ILE A 16 20.46 -17.52 6.25
N THR A 17 19.81 -18.44 6.87
CA THR A 17 19.54 -19.76 6.29
C THR A 17 18.51 -19.70 5.17
N ASN A 18 17.64 -18.67 5.14
CA ASN A 18 16.64 -18.48 4.10
C ASN A 18 16.45 -16.99 3.80
N PHE A 19 16.53 -16.64 2.53
CA PHE A 19 16.21 -15.31 2.02
C PHE A 19 14.99 -15.42 1.11
N ILE A 20 13.94 -14.66 1.44
CA ILE A 20 12.68 -14.64 0.71
C ILE A 20 12.48 -13.26 0.13
N VAL A 21 12.26 -13.18 -1.17
CA VAL A 21 11.91 -11.95 -1.88
C VAL A 21 10.43 -11.95 -2.19
N GLY A 22 9.67 -11.21 -1.40
CA GLY A 22 8.23 -11.05 -1.58
C GLY A 22 7.87 -9.65 -2.10
N ARG A 23 6.60 -9.49 -2.41
CA ARG A 23 6.02 -8.22 -2.86
C ARG A 23 5.06 -7.70 -1.79
N SER A 24 5.18 -6.43 -1.39
CA SER A 24 4.27 -5.84 -0.39
C SER A 24 2.80 -5.77 -0.87
N ASP A 25 2.58 -5.75 -2.18
CA ASP A 25 1.25 -5.82 -2.78
C ASP A 25 0.63 -7.24 -2.74
N SER A 26 1.40 -8.26 -2.37
CA SER A 26 0.88 -9.64 -2.19
C SER A 26 -0.01 -9.80 -0.95
N ILE A 27 0.08 -8.89 0.02
CA ILE A 27 -0.80 -8.90 1.21
C ILE A 27 -2.13 -8.19 0.92
N ASP A 28 -2.13 -7.32 -0.06
CA ASP A 28 -3.27 -6.60 -0.59
C ASP A 28 -4.18 -5.94 0.46
N SER A 29 -3.72 -4.79 0.95
CA SER A 29 -4.40 -4.01 2.01
C SER A 29 -5.86 -3.65 1.71
N ILE A 30 -6.29 -3.75 0.44
CA ILE A 30 -7.68 -3.48 0.02
C ILE A 30 -8.68 -4.44 0.66
N MET A 31 -8.27 -5.65 1.02
CA MET A 31 -9.17 -6.56 1.75
C MET A 31 -9.59 -5.96 3.10
N GLU A 32 -8.65 -5.38 3.85
CA GLU A 32 -8.98 -4.71 5.11
C GLU A 32 -9.65 -3.36 4.88
N GLU A 33 -9.02 -2.48 4.07
CA GLU A 33 -9.48 -1.11 3.87
C GLU A 33 -10.84 -1.04 3.15
N GLY A 34 -11.08 -1.90 2.17
CA GLY A 34 -12.36 -2.00 1.46
C GLY A 34 -13.50 -2.49 2.36
N TYR A 35 -13.25 -3.49 3.19
CA TYR A 35 -14.25 -3.97 4.16
C TYR A 35 -14.43 -3.01 5.34
N GLU A 36 -13.41 -2.28 5.78
CA GLU A 36 -13.55 -1.19 6.75
C GLU A 36 -14.46 -0.09 6.18
N PHE A 37 -14.22 0.32 4.92
CA PHE A 37 -15.06 1.30 4.25
C PHE A 37 -16.52 0.83 4.13
N LEU A 38 -16.73 -0.41 3.68
CA LEU A 38 -18.06 -0.99 3.59
C LEU A 38 -18.76 -0.99 4.95
N GLY A 39 -18.07 -1.40 6.00
CA GLY A 39 -18.59 -1.38 7.37
C GLY A 39 -19.00 0.03 7.81
N ARG A 40 -18.21 1.05 7.51
CA ARG A 40 -18.56 2.46 7.83
C ARG A 40 -19.80 2.93 7.08
N VAL A 41 -19.95 2.57 5.81
CA VAL A 41 -21.12 2.94 5.00
C VAL A 41 -22.38 2.22 5.45
N THR A 42 -22.27 0.93 5.79
CA THR A 42 -23.44 0.10 6.12
C THR A 42 -23.91 0.25 7.57
N ASN A 43 -23.00 0.52 8.50
CA ASN A 43 -23.26 0.52 9.94
C ASN A 43 -23.21 1.93 10.57
N GLY A 44 -23.09 2.99 9.76
CA GLY A 44 -23.11 4.36 10.24
C GLY A 44 -21.79 4.82 10.89
N GLY A 45 -20.65 4.42 10.34
CA GLY A 45 -19.32 4.87 10.79
C GLY A 45 -18.96 6.28 10.34
N VAL A 46 -17.78 6.76 10.78
CA VAL A 46 -17.30 8.11 10.45
C VAL A 46 -16.94 8.20 8.96
N LEU A 47 -17.56 9.12 8.25
CA LEU A 47 -17.32 9.45 6.85
C LEU A 47 -16.94 10.93 6.69
N PRO A 48 -16.20 11.29 5.63
CA PRO A 48 -15.56 10.38 4.67
C PRO A 48 -14.47 9.53 5.34
N MET A 49 -14.31 8.28 4.91
CA MET A 49 -13.12 7.52 5.24
C MET A 49 -11.96 8.00 4.38
N MET A 50 -10.75 8.06 4.94
CA MET A 50 -9.54 8.52 4.25
C MET A 50 -8.46 7.45 4.28
N THR A 51 -7.75 7.26 3.15
CA THR A 51 -6.65 6.29 3.08
C THR A 51 -5.54 6.61 4.08
N SER A 52 -4.81 5.59 4.54
CA SER A 52 -3.79 5.68 5.59
C SER A 52 -2.39 5.24 5.17
N CYS A 53 -2.19 4.80 3.93
CA CYS A 53 -0.94 4.21 3.47
C CYS A 53 0.22 5.20 3.24
N SER A 54 -0.04 6.52 3.22
CA SER A 54 0.97 7.56 2.96
C SER A 54 1.49 8.20 4.25
N PRO A 55 2.74 7.92 4.70
CA PRO A 55 3.24 8.39 6.01
C PRO A 55 3.34 9.91 6.13
N GLY A 56 3.61 10.60 5.02
CA GLY A 56 3.66 12.06 5.01
C GLY A 56 2.27 12.67 5.21
N TRP A 57 1.23 12.04 4.66
CA TRP A 57 -0.15 12.40 4.88
C TRP A 57 -0.58 12.17 6.33
N ILE A 58 -0.30 11.00 6.88
CA ILE A 58 -0.62 10.68 8.27
C ILE A 58 0.03 11.68 9.22
N LYS A 59 1.32 11.97 9.04
CA LYS A 59 2.02 12.97 9.85
C LYS A 59 1.37 14.35 9.71
N PHE A 60 0.92 14.73 8.51
CA PHE A 60 0.25 16.00 8.28
C PHE A 60 -1.09 16.09 9.03
N VAL A 61 -1.91 15.05 9.02
CA VAL A 61 -3.17 15.01 9.78
C VAL A 61 -2.90 15.10 11.29
N GLU A 62 -1.97 14.30 11.79
CA GLU A 62 -1.61 14.28 13.21
C GLU A 62 -1.19 15.65 13.76
N HIS A 63 -0.60 16.51 12.91
CA HIS A 63 -0.17 17.87 13.29
C HIS A 63 -1.24 18.93 13.06
N TYR A 64 -1.92 18.90 11.93
CA TYR A 64 -2.73 20.05 11.46
C TYR A 64 -4.24 19.81 11.51
N TYR A 65 -4.67 18.54 11.52
CA TYR A 65 -6.08 18.14 11.54
C TYR A 65 -6.33 16.99 12.50
N PRO A 66 -5.91 17.09 13.78
CA PRO A 66 -6.07 15.99 14.74
C PRO A 66 -7.54 15.61 14.96
N GLU A 67 -8.47 16.53 14.75
CA GLU A 67 -9.91 16.28 14.80
C GLU A 67 -10.42 15.35 13.70
N LEU A 68 -9.67 15.21 12.59
CA LEU A 68 -9.99 14.30 11.48
C LEU A 68 -9.30 12.93 11.58
N ILE A 69 -8.58 12.66 12.67
CA ILE A 69 -7.99 11.32 12.91
C ILE A 69 -9.05 10.20 12.85
N PRO A 70 -10.28 10.36 13.39
CA PRO A 70 -11.33 9.34 13.26
C PRO A 70 -11.76 9.02 11.83
N ASN A 71 -11.50 9.93 10.89
CA ASN A 71 -11.77 9.73 9.46
C ASN A 71 -10.73 8.86 8.76
N LEU A 72 -9.52 8.69 9.33
CA LEU A 72 -8.50 7.84 8.74
C LEU A 72 -8.93 6.37 8.78
N SER A 73 -8.58 5.62 7.74
CA SER A 73 -8.59 4.16 7.82
C SER A 73 -7.64 3.70 8.92
N SER A 74 -8.02 2.71 9.69
CA SER A 74 -7.16 2.12 10.73
C SER A 74 -6.15 1.14 10.17
N CYS A 75 -6.23 0.80 8.89
CA CYS A 75 -5.34 -0.14 8.23
C CYS A 75 -3.88 0.34 8.23
N LYS A 76 -2.96 -0.57 8.53
CA LYS A 76 -1.54 -0.35 8.28
C LYS A 76 -1.28 -0.17 6.78
N SER A 77 -0.17 0.48 6.42
CA SER A 77 0.23 0.52 5.02
C SER A 77 0.65 -0.86 4.51
N PRO A 78 0.62 -1.13 3.18
CA PRO A 78 1.06 -2.41 2.61
C PRO A 78 2.45 -2.84 3.09
N GLN A 79 3.39 -1.89 3.26
CA GLN A 79 4.71 -2.16 3.84
C GLN A 79 4.59 -2.76 5.25
N GLN A 80 3.83 -2.12 6.13
CA GLN A 80 3.70 -2.54 7.51
C GLN A 80 2.87 -3.82 7.65
N MET A 81 1.81 -3.97 6.84
CA MET A 81 1.04 -5.22 6.80
C MET A 81 1.93 -6.40 6.38
N PHE A 82 2.76 -6.23 5.35
CA PHE A 82 3.68 -7.27 4.91
C PHE A 82 4.64 -7.68 6.02
N GLY A 83 5.25 -6.71 6.70
CA GLY A 83 6.15 -7.00 7.82
C GLY A 83 5.44 -7.67 8.99
N ALA A 84 4.24 -7.21 9.34
CA ALA A 84 3.42 -7.81 10.37
C ALA A 84 3.10 -9.28 10.05
N VAL A 85 2.66 -9.58 8.83
CA VAL A 85 2.38 -10.95 8.38
C VAL A 85 3.63 -11.83 8.36
N CYS A 86 4.78 -11.29 7.95
CA CYS A 86 6.05 -12.03 8.00
C CYS A 86 6.42 -12.41 9.44
N LYS A 87 6.20 -11.54 10.40
CA LYS A 87 6.59 -11.75 11.81
C LYS A 87 5.52 -12.42 12.67
N THR A 88 4.30 -12.59 12.15
CA THR A 88 3.22 -13.33 12.81
C THR A 88 2.94 -14.65 12.07
N TYR A 89 2.05 -14.64 11.09
CA TYR A 89 1.64 -15.82 10.33
C TYR A 89 2.81 -16.64 9.78
N TYR A 90 3.75 -15.97 9.10
CA TYR A 90 4.85 -16.69 8.45
C TYR A 90 5.88 -17.22 9.46
N ALA A 91 6.13 -16.47 10.54
CA ALA A 91 6.95 -16.90 11.65
C ALA A 91 6.38 -18.18 12.31
N GLU A 92 5.06 -18.18 12.59
CA GLU A 92 4.34 -19.34 13.11
C GLU A 92 4.43 -20.54 12.16
N LYS A 93 4.22 -20.33 10.87
CA LYS A 93 4.26 -21.38 9.83
C LYS A 93 5.65 -22.02 9.68
N LEU A 94 6.70 -21.26 9.90
CA LEU A 94 8.09 -21.74 9.88
C LEU A 94 8.58 -22.29 11.23
N GLY A 95 7.86 -22.04 12.32
CA GLY A 95 8.33 -22.36 13.67
C GLY A 95 9.54 -21.52 14.10
N ILE A 96 9.69 -20.29 13.57
CA ILE A 96 10.80 -19.38 13.83
C ILE A 96 10.32 -18.20 14.69
N PRO A 97 11.00 -17.84 15.80
CA PRO A 97 10.66 -16.66 16.57
C PRO A 97 10.73 -15.39 15.72
N ALA A 98 9.79 -14.46 15.92
CA ALA A 98 9.69 -13.20 15.17
C ALA A 98 10.99 -12.36 15.19
N GLU A 99 11.73 -12.41 16.30
CA GLU A 99 13.01 -11.71 16.49
C GLU A 99 14.14 -12.25 15.58
N LYS A 100 13.98 -13.45 15.05
CA LYS A 100 14.93 -14.07 14.10
C LYS A 100 14.63 -13.72 12.64
N ILE A 101 13.50 -13.05 12.38
CA ILE A 101 13.11 -12.61 11.04
C ILE A 101 13.45 -11.13 10.89
N SER A 102 14.32 -10.80 9.93
CA SER A 102 14.63 -9.41 9.57
C SER A 102 13.93 -9.04 8.28
N VAL A 103 13.03 -8.06 8.34
CA VAL A 103 12.27 -7.58 7.19
C VAL A 103 12.92 -6.31 6.64
N VAL A 104 13.40 -6.39 5.39
CA VAL A 104 14.00 -5.27 4.66
C VAL A 104 13.04 -4.82 3.56
N SER A 105 12.54 -3.60 3.69
CA SER A 105 11.62 -3.00 2.71
C SER A 105 12.38 -2.13 1.72
N ILE A 106 12.07 -2.25 0.43
CA ILE A 106 12.62 -1.41 -0.64
C ILE A 106 11.48 -0.59 -1.24
N MET A 107 11.54 0.73 -1.04
CA MET A 107 10.44 1.63 -1.35
C MET A 107 10.86 2.85 -2.18
N PRO A 108 10.00 3.35 -3.07
CA PRO A 108 10.23 4.61 -3.78
C PRO A 108 10.08 5.85 -2.87
N CYS A 109 10.09 5.68 -1.56
CA CYS A 109 9.66 6.65 -0.57
C CYS A 109 10.69 6.81 0.56
N THR A 110 11.02 8.04 0.92
CA THR A 110 11.88 8.35 2.08
C THR A 110 11.09 8.34 3.40
N ALA A 111 9.81 8.68 3.37
CA ALA A 111 8.95 8.74 4.55
C ALA A 111 8.62 7.35 5.14
N LYS A 112 8.79 6.28 4.36
CA LYS A 112 8.68 4.90 4.85
C LYS A 112 9.75 4.56 5.90
N LYS A 113 10.89 5.25 5.89
CA LYS A 113 11.89 5.16 6.97
C LYS A 113 11.37 5.71 8.30
N PHE A 114 10.58 6.77 8.24
CA PHE A 114 9.90 7.32 9.42
C PHE A 114 8.76 6.40 9.87
N GLU A 115 7.97 5.86 8.93
CA GLU A 115 6.82 5.01 9.24
C GLU A 115 7.20 3.79 10.07
N LYS A 116 8.31 3.10 9.76
CA LYS A 116 8.74 1.92 10.50
C LYS A 116 8.99 2.16 12.01
N GLY A 117 9.29 3.39 12.40
CA GLY A 117 9.53 3.79 13.79
C GLY A 117 8.32 4.40 14.49
N ARG A 118 7.13 4.37 13.87
CA ARG A 118 5.90 4.87 14.49
C ARG A 118 5.41 3.93 15.58
N PRO A 119 4.71 4.44 16.63
CA PRO A 119 4.00 3.59 17.57
C PRO A 119 2.99 2.68 16.85
N PHE A 120 2.68 1.54 17.46
CA PHE A 120 1.69 0.57 16.98
C PHE A 120 2.07 -0.11 15.64
N GLN A 121 3.36 -0.22 15.34
CA GLN A 121 3.92 -0.92 14.18
C GLN A 121 4.78 -2.12 14.65
N SER A 122 4.19 -2.99 15.49
CA SER A 122 4.89 -4.10 16.15
C SER A 122 3.90 -5.21 16.52
N ALA A 123 3.26 -5.83 15.51
CA ALA A 123 2.22 -6.84 15.71
C ALA A 123 2.69 -8.07 16.52
N ALA A 124 3.93 -8.49 16.33
CA ALA A 124 4.55 -9.61 17.05
C ALA A 124 5.38 -9.19 18.28
N GLY A 125 5.18 -7.95 18.81
CA GLY A 125 5.98 -7.43 19.92
C GLY A 125 7.35 -6.87 19.50
N VAL A 126 7.77 -7.08 18.26
CA VAL A 126 8.96 -6.50 17.64
C VAL A 126 8.57 -5.66 16.42
N PRO A 127 9.40 -4.72 15.95
CA PRO A 127 9.06 -3.87 14.79
C PRO A 127 8.62 -4.71 13.58
N ASP A 128 7.52 -4.33 12.95
CA ASP A 128 7.02 -5.02 11.74
C ASP A 128 8.07 -4.95 10.61
N ILE A 129 8.76 -3.82 10.47
CA ILE A 129 9.82 -3.58 9.48
C ILE A 129 11.13 -3.21 10.19
N ASP A 130 12.20 -3.92 9.90
CA ASP A 130 13.52 -3.67 10.51
C ASP A 130 14.31 -2.61 9.74
N HIS A 131 14.32 -2.69 8.42
CA HIS A 131 15.09 -1.79 7.56
C HIS A 131 14.27 -1.29 6.37
N VAL A 132 14.51 -0.05 5.98
CA VAL A 132 13.92 0.54 4.77
C VAL A 132 15.01 1.14 3.91
N LEU A 133 15.13 0.65 2.69
CA LEU A 133 15.96 1.20 1.63
C LEU A 133 15.08 1.90 0.60
N THR A 134 15.55 3.03 0.09
CA THR A 134 14.94 3.63 -1.10
C THR A 134 15.41 2.92 -2.36
N THR A 135 14.67 3.05 -3.46
CA THR A 135 15.09 2.53 -4.78
C THR A 135 16.49 3.00 -5.16
N ARG A 136 16.84 4.28 -4.85
CA ARG A 136 18.19 4.80 -5.09
C ARG A 136 19.26 4.19 -4.21
N GLU A 137 18.94 3.88 -2.95
CA GLU A 137 19.90 3.25 -2.03
C GLU A 137 20.16 1.81 -2.45
N LEU A 138 19.13 1.07 -2.89
CA LEU A 138 19.32 -0.26 -3.47
C LEU A 138 20.23 -0.20 -4.70
N ALA A 139 19.98 0.71 -5.64
CA ALA A 139 20.83 0.88 -6.82
C ALA A 139 22.29 1.18 -6.45
N ARG A 140 22.54 1.97 -5.39
CA ARG A 140 23.90 2.22 -4.88
C ARG A 140 24.52 0.98 -4.27
N LEU A 141 23.73 0.19 -3.54
CA LEU A 141 24.19 -1.08 -2.93
C LEU A 141 24.63 -2.07 -4.01
N ILE A 142 23.79 -2.27 -5.04
CA ILE A 142 24.11 -3.11 -6.20
C ILE A 142 25.44 -2.68 -6.85
N LYS A 143 25.60 -1.38 -7.12
CA LYS A 143 26.85 -0.84 -7.69
C LYS A 143 28.08 -1.06 -6.77
N ARG A 144 27.94 -0.81 -5.47
CA ARG A 144 29.01 -0.99 -4.49
C ARG A 144 29.46 -2.46 -4.37
N LYS A 145 28.54 -3.39 -4.57
CA LYS A 145 28.83 -4.82 -4.57
C LYS A 145 29.40 -5.34 -5.89
N GLY A 146 29.56 -4.48 -6.89
CA GLY A 146 30.08 -4.86 -8.21
C GLY A 146 29.15 -5.76 -9.02
N ILE A 147 27.85 -5.79 -8.68
CA ILE A 147 26.87 -6.62 -9.36
C ILE A 147 26.57 -6.04 -10.72
N LEU A 148 26.80 -6.78 -11.79
CA LEU A 148 26.47 -6.44 -13.15
C LEU A 148 24.98 -6.70 -13.39
N PHE A 149 24.13 -5.77 -12.93
CA PHE A 149 22.68 -5.95 -12.85
C PHE A 149 22.05 -6.38 -14.19
N ASN A 150 22.49 -5.80 -15.30
CA ASN A 150 21.97 -6.12 -16.63
C ASN A 150 22.34 -7.54 -17.12
N ASN A 151 23.26 -8.22 -16.45
CA ASN A 151 23.68 -9.58 -16.80
C ASN A 151 23.03 -10.64 -15.91
N LEU A 152 22.19 -10.22 -14.94
CA LEU A 152 21.45 -11.15 -14.11
C LEU A 152 20.31 -11.78 -14.93
N PRO A 153 20.06 -13.09 -14.75
CA PRO A 153 18.86 -13.70 -15.31
C PRO A 153 17.61 -13.16 -14.61
N ASP A 154 16.49 -13.16 -15.30
CA ASP A 154 15.19 -12.94 -14.69
C ASP A 154 14.83 -14.12 -13.79
N GLU A 155 14.29 -13.82 -12.62
CA GLU A 155 13.81 -14.79 -11.64
C GLU A 155 12.45 -14.36 -11.11
N GLU A 156 11.63 -15.35 -10.73
CA GLU A 156 10.35 -15.11 -10.07
C GLU A 156 10.53 -14.75 -8.59
N TYR A 157 9.53 -14.08 -8.03
CA TYR A 157 9.48 -13.87 -6.59
C TYR A 157 9.18 -15.17 -5.83
N ASP A 158 9.62 -15.24 -4.58
CA ASP A 158 9.39 -16.41 -3.75
C ASP A 158 7.94 -16.52 -3.28
N VAL A 159 7.42 -17.73 -3.25
CA VAL A 159 6.11 -18.02 -2.66
C VAL A 159 6.26 -18.20 -1.13
N PRO A 160 5.23 -17.85 -0.34
CA PRO A 160 3.86 -17.44 -0.73
C PRO A 160 3.70 -15.96 -1.10
N PHE A 161 4.69 -15.11 -0.91
CA PHE A 161 4.58 -13.65 -1.02
C PHE A 161 4.98 -13.09 -2.39
N GLY A 162 5.20 -13.94 -3.40
CA GLY A 162 5.66 -13.54 -4.72
C GLY A 162 4.55 -13.11 -5.67
N ILE A 163 3.29 -13.47 -5.42
CA ILE A 163 2.18 -13.16 -6.30
C ILE A 163 1.46 -11.91 -5.84
N GLY A 164 1.55 -10.85 -6.64
CA GLY A 164 0.77 -9.63 -6.47
C GLY A 164 -0.33 -9.51 -7.54
N SER A 165 -1.29 -8.63 -7.30
CA SER A 165 -2.34 -8.29 -8.25
C SER A 165 -2.04 -7.00 -9.02
N GLY A 166 -2.69 -6.81 -10.17
CA GLY A 166 -2.69 -5.51 -10.86
C GLY A 166 -3.27 -4.41 -9.98
N ALA A 167 -4.24 -4.73 -9.12
CA ALA A 167 -4.78 -3.82 -8.13
C ALA A 167 -3.70 -3.32 -7.16
N GLY A 168 -2.89 -4.22 -6.59
CA GLY A 168 -1.76 -3.84 -5.71
C GLY A 168 -0.69 -3.04 -6.46
N LEU A 169 -0.44 -3.36 -7.72
CA LEU A 169 0.55 -2.65 -8.55
C LEU A 169 0.17 -1.17 -8.76
N ILE A 170 -1.11 -0.88 -9.07
CA ILE A 170 -1.57 0.50 -9.32
C ILE A 170 -1.58 1.38 -8.06
N PHE A 171 -1.40 0.85 -6.85
CA PHE A 171 -1.21 1.65 -5.62
C PHE A 171 -0.08 2.67 -5.75
N GLY A 172 0.87 2.41 -6.64
CA GLY A 172 1.98 3.32 -6.93
C GLY A 172 1.56 4.64 -7.57
N VAL A 173 0.35 4.74 -8.10
CA VAL A 173 -0.16 5.92 -8.81
C VAL A 173 -1.31 6.53 -8.02
N THR A 174 -1.42 7.87 -8.02
CA THR A 174 -2.55 8.57 -7.41
C THR A 174 -3.87 8.20 -8.10
N GLY A 175 -4.85 7.78 -7.33
CA GLY A 175 -6.11 7.19 -7.77
C GLY A 175 -6.10 5.66 -7.85
N GLY A 176 -4.92 5.04 -7.72
CA GLY A 176 -4.77 3.58 -7.84
C GLY A 176 -5.32 2.81 -6.64
N VAL A 177 -5.18 3.34 -5.43
CA VAL A 177 -5.79 2.72 -4.24
C VAL A 177 -7.31 2.79 -4.33
N MET A 178 -7.85 3.96 -4.73
CA MET A 178 -9.28 4.15 -4.97
C MET A 178 -9.80 3.17 -6.03
N GLU A 179 -9.10 3.07 -7.15
CA GLU A 179 -9.49 2.15 -8.23
C GLU A 179 -9.47 0.69 -7.77
N ALA A 180 -8.43 0.28 -7.02
CA ALA A 180 -8.33 -1.07 -6.47
C ALA A 180 -9.48 -1.37 -5.50
N ALA A 181 -9.83 -0.41 -4.63
CA ALA A 181 -10.97 -0.52 -3.73
C ALA A 181 -12.29 -0.67 -4.49
N LEU A 182 -12.52 0.15 -5.52
CA LEU A 182 -13.73 0.08 -6.36
C LEU A 182 -13.85 -1.25 -7.10
N ARG A 183 -12.74 -1.81 -7.61
CA ARG A 183 -12.72 -3.14 -8.25
C ARG A 183 -13.22 -4.23 -7.28
N THR A 184 -12.74 -4.22 -6.04
CA THR A 184 -13.13 -5.19 -5.02
C THR A 184 -14.54 -4.96 -4.52
N LEU A 185 -14.90 -3.72 -4.19
CA LEU A 185 -16.23 -3.39 -3.67
C LEU A 185 -17.35 -3.73 -4.66
N GLN A 186 -17.13 -3.47 -5.95
CA GLN A 186 -18.12 -3.82 -6.98
C GLN A 186 -18.41 -5.33 -7.00
N ASP A 187 -17.39 -6.17 -6.92
CA ASP A 187 -17.55 -7.62 -6.92
C ASP A 187 -18.19 -8.12 -5.62
N VAL A 188 -17.71 -7.65 -4.48
CA VAL A 188 -18.23 -8.03 -3.16
C VAL A 188 -19.70 -7.67 -3.02
N LEU A 189 -20.09 -6.47 -3.41
CA LEU A 189 -21.46 -5.99 -3.28
C LEU A 189 -22.43 -6.63 -4.28
N THR A 190 -21.95 -6.98 -5.48
CA THR A 190 -22.79 -7.64 -6.48
C THR A 190 -22.80 -9.16 -6.36
N GLY A 191 -21.88 -9.74 -5.57
CA GLY A 191 -21.68 -11.19 -5.47
C GLY A 191 -21.21 -11.85 -6.76
N LYS A 192 -20.71 -11.07 -7.72
CA LYS A 192 -20.29 -11.54 -9.06
C LYS A 192 -19.01 -10.84 -9.49
N SER A 193 -18.09 -11.58 -10.10
CA SER A 193 -16.90 -10.97 -10.73
C SER A 193 -17.33 -10.13 -11.93
N GLN A 194 -17.01 -8.84 -11.89
CA GLN A 194 -17.35 -7.87 -12.92
C GLN A 194 -16.21 -7.74 -13.94
N ASN A 195 -16.55 -7.61 -15.22
CA ASN A 195 -15.56 -7.40 -16.27
C ASN A 195 -15.12 -5.93 -16.42
N LYS A 196 -15.97 -4.99 -15.99
CA LYS A 196 -15.64 -3.55 -16.01
C LYS A 196 -14.86 -3.21 -14.76
N ILE A 197 -13.54 -3.21 -14.86
CA ILE A 197 -12.60 -2.98 -13.77
C ILE A 197 -11.75 -1.71 -13.91
N ASP A 198 -11.90 -0.97 -14.97
CA ASP A 198 -11.16 0.26 -15.23
C ASP A 198 -12.00 1.50 -14.81
N PHE A 199 -11.66 2.09 -13.66
CA PHE A 199 -12.32 3.27 -13.12
C PHE A 199 -11.55 4.54 -13.51
N THR A 200 -11.57 4.89 -14.79
CA THR A 200 -10.73 5.95 -15.36
C THR A 200 -10.95 7.35 -14.80
N ALA A 201 -12.12 7.63 -14.25
CA ALA A 201 -12.43 8.94 -13.66
C ALA A 201 -11.54 9.30 -12.46
N VAL A 202 -11.00 8.32 -11.74
CA VAL A 202 -10.08 8.54 -10.63
C VAL A 202 -8.60 8.52 -11.04
N ARG A 203 -8.29 8.23 -12.32
CA ARG A 203 -6.93 8.22 -12.87
C ARG A 203 -6.46 9.65 -13.19
N GLY A 204 -5.15 9.79 -13.37
CA GLY A 204 -4.49 11.06 -13.69
C GLY A 204 -3.53 11.48 -12.58
N VAL A 205 -2.47 12.23 -12.93
CA VAL A 205 -1.35 12.50 -12.02
C VAL A 205 -1.47 13.80 -11.24
N GLU A 206 -2.43 14.66 -11.55
CA GLU A 206 -2.55 16.00 -10.97
C GLU A 206 -3.89 16.28 -10.31
N GLY A 207 -3.86 17.28 -9.43
CA GLY A 207 -5.02 17.94 -8.90
C GLY A 207 -5.84 17.15 -7.89
N ILE A 208 -7.08 17.51 -7.81
CA ILE A 208 -8.16 16.80 -7.13
C ILE A 208 -9.03 16.19 -8.21
N LYS A 209 -9.38 14.92 -8.06
CA LYS A 209 -10.31 14.21 -8.94
C LYS A 209 -11.50 13.77 -8.11
N GLU A 210 -12.66 13.86 -8.67
CA GLU A 210 -13.93 13.51 -8.03
C GLU A 210 -14.70 12.58 -8.95
N ALA A 211 -15.35 11.58 -8.38
CA ALA A 211 -16.19 10.66 -9.11
C ALA A 211 -17.36 10.18 -8.27
N LYS A 212 -18.39 9.69 -8.95
CA LYS A 212 -19.57 9.09 -8.35
C LYS A 212 -19.82 7.73 -8.97
N TYR A 213 -20.14 6.78 -8.13
CA TYR A 213 -20.44 5.42 -8.52
C TYR A 213 -21.70 4.95 -7.81
N VAL A 214 -22.57 4.27 -8.50
CA VAL A 214 -23.73 3.62 -7.90
C VAL A 214 -23.38 2.19 -7.59
N LEU A 215 -23.46 1.81 -6.32
CA LEU A 215 -23.15 0.48 -5.83
C LEU A 215 -24.36 -0.07 -5.03
N PRO A 216 -24.66 -1.38 -5.12
CA PRO A 216 -25.79 -2.00 -4.42
C PRO A 216 -25.49 -2.26 -2.93
N VAL A 217 -25.46 -1.22 -2.11
CA VAL A 217 -25.21 -1.32 -0.67
C VAL A 217 -26.48 -1.80 0.04
N ASN A 218 -26.40 -2.93 0.76
CA ASN A 218 -27.56 -3.56 1.43
C ASN A 218 -28.77 -3.76 0.47
N GLY A 219 -28.50 -4.13 -0.77
CA GLY A 219 -29.54 -4.37 -1.79
C GLY A 219 -30.21 -3.11 -2.33
N LYS A 220 -29.70 -1.92 -2.00
CA LYS A 220 -30.19 -0.63 -2.51
C LYS A 220 -29.09 0.07 -3.31
N ASP A 221 -29.44 0.57 -4.50
CA ASP A 221 -28.55 1.41 -5.28
C ASP A 221 -28.19 2.68 -4.50
N THR A 222 -26.93 2.79 -4.12
CA THR A 222 -26.41 3.88 -3.28
C THR A 222 -25.33 4.63 -4.06
N GLU A 223 -25.48 5.95 -4.17
CA GLU A 223 -24.47 6.81 -4.77
C GLU A 223 -23.29 6.96 -3.81
N ILE A 224 -22.14 6.45 -4.21
CA ILE A 224 -20.87 6.58 -3.51
C ILE A 224 -20.04 7.69 -4.18
N LYS A 225 -19.78 8.75 -3.44
CA LYS A 225 -18.98 9.89 -3.88
C LYS A 225 -17.56 9.75 -3.36
N VAL A 226 -16.60 9.83 -4.26
CA VAL A 226 -15.19 9.65 -3.93
C VAL A 226 -14.34 10.83 -4.41
N ALA A 227 -13.25 11.10 -3.70
CA ALA A 227 -12.26 12.08 -4.11
C ALA A 227 -10.85 11.52 -4.03
N VAL A 228 -9.96 12.00 -4.89
CA VAL A 228 -8.55 11.66 -4.91
C VAL A 228 -7.74 12.95 -4.90
N ALA A 229 -6.88 13.14 -3.91
CA ALA A 229 -5.99 14.28 -3.82
C ALA A 229 -4.52 13.87 -4.05
N SER A 230 -3.91 14.47 -5.05
CA SER A 230 -2.48 14.36 -5.34
C SER A 230 -1.76 15.58 -4.76
N SER A 231 -0.87 15.38 -3.82
CA SER A 231 -0.13 16.35 -3.00
C SER A 231 -0.83 16.83 -1.72
N LEU A 232 -0.03 17.24 -0.72
CA LEU A 232 -0.56 17.77 0.54
C LEU A 232 -1.28 19.13 0.37
N LYS A 233 -0.95 19.92 -0.66
CA LYS A 233 -1.69 21.14 -0.97
C LYS A 233 -3.14 20.83 -1.31
N ASN A 234 -3.36 19.85 -2.16
CA ASN A 234 -4.70 19.41 -2.55
C ASN A 234 -5.43 18.68 -1.40
N ALA A 235 -4.68 17.89 -0.62
CA ALA A 235 -5.20 17.28 0.60
C ALA A 235 -5.72 18.35 1.57
N LYS A 236 -4.97 19.44 1.79
CA LYS A 236 -5.40 20.56 2.62
C LYS A 236 -6.74 21.13 2.16
N THR A 237 -6.91 21.34 0.86
CA THR A 237 -8.16 21.85 0.29
C THR A 237 -9.35 20.94 0.65
N LEU A 238 -9.19 19.61 0.49
CA LEU A 238 -10.25 18.66 0.86
C LEU A 238 -10.49 18.65 2.38
N MET A 239 -9.42 18.70 3.19
CA MET A 239 -9.56 18.70 4.65
C MET A 239 -10.28 19.94 5.17
N ASP A 240 -10.02 21.09 4.60
CA ASP A 240 -10.73 22.32 4.95
C ASP A 240 -12.23 22.22 4.61
N LEU A 241 -12.60 21.56 3.51
CA LEU A 241 -14.00 21.27 3.16
C LEU A 241 -14.65 20.27 4.13
N VAL A 242 -13.95 19.18 4.48
CA VAL A 242 -14.44 18.19 5.44
C VAL A 242 -14.66 18.84 6.80
N LYS A 243 -13.69 19.59 7.29
CA LYS A 243 -13.78 20.31 8.57
C LYS A 243 -14.92 21.34 8.60
N ALA A 244 -15.19 21.99 7.47
CA ALA A 244 -16.29 22.95 7.33
C ALA A 244 -17.68 22.28 7.16
N GLY A 245 -17.77 20.96 7.13
CA GLY A 245 -19.00 20.21 6.86
C GLY A 245 -19.53 20.41 5.43
N LYS A 246 -18.67 20.82 4.50
CA LYS A 246 -19.01 21.09 3.09
C LYS A 246 -18.57 19.97 2.13
N ALA A 247 -17.93 18.94 2.63
CA ALA A 247 -17.53 17.78 1.85
C ALA A 247 -18.62 16.70 1.95
N ASP A 248 -19.06 16.23 0.80
CA ASP A 248 -20.09 15.19 0.67
C ASP A 248 -19.48 13.94 0.02
N TYR A 249 -18.31 13.54 0.54
CA TYR A 249 -17.60 12.34 0.09
C TYR A 249 -17.81 11.18 1.08
N HIS A 250 -17.75 9.97 0.55
CA HIS A 250 -17.73 8.74 1.33
C HIS A 250 -16.32 8.23 1.53
N PHE A 251 -15.47 8.34 0.48
CA PHE A 251 -14.10 7.88 0.54
C PHE A 251 -13.14 8.86 -0.14
N ILE A 252 -11.99 9.14 0.49
CA ILE A 252 -10.97 10.05 -0.03
C ILE A 252 -9.61 9.36 -0.04
N GLU A 253 -9.02 9.24 -1.22
CA GLU A 253 -7.61 8.84 -1.35
C GLU A 253 -6.71 10.07 -1.29
N ILE A 254 -5.63 9.99 -0.50
CA ILE A 254 -4.64 11.05 -0.41
C ILE A 254 -3.23 10.50 -0.62
N MET A 255 -2.56 11.04 -1.63
CA MET A 255 -1.15 10.80 -1.91
C MET A 255 -0.32 12.05 -1.61
N THR A 256 0.68 11.92 -0.70
CA THR A 256 1.57 13.04 -0.34
C THR A 256 2.37 13.54 -1.54
N CYS A 257 2.92 12.61 -2.34
CA CYS A 257 3.73 12.95 -3.50
C CYS A 257 2.86 13.26 -4.71
N PRO A 258 3.13 14.36 -5.45
CA PRO A 258 2.43 14.64 -6.70
C PRO A 258 2.56 13.47 -7.70
N GLY A 259 1.44 12.93 -8.16
CA GLY A 259 1.39 11.76 -9.05
C GLY A 259 1.44 10.40 -8.33
N GLY A 260 1.68 10.36 -7.02
CA GLY A 260 1.76 9.13 -6.23
C GLY A 260 3.18 8.65 -5.96
N CYS A 261 3.33 7.40 -5.52
CA CYS A 261 4.61 6.78 -5.17
C CYS A 261 5.57 6.65 -6.35
N VAL A 262 5.07 6.60 -7.58
CA VAL A 262 5.89 6.65 -8.82
C VAL A 262 6.77 7.88 -8.88
N ASN A 263 6.42 8.96 -8.17
CA ASN A 263 7.21 10.18 -8.03
C ASN A 263 7.70 10.38 -6.58
N GLY A 264 7.81 9.32 -5.81
CA GLY A 264 8.28 9.36 -4.43
C GLY A 264 9.73 9.83 -4.29
N GLY A 265 10.07 10.40 -3.13
CA GLY A 265 11.40 10.96 -2.83
C GLY A 265 12.56 9.95 -2.88
N GLY A 266 12.28 8.65 -2.94
CA GLY A 266 13.25 7.57 -3.10
C GLY A 266 13.51 7.14 -4.56
N GLN A 267 12.71 7.64 -5.52
CA GLN A 267 12.86 7.31 -6.93
C GLN A 267 14.12 7.92 -7.57
N PRO A 268 14.65 7.33 -8.66
CA PRO A 268 15.75 7.90 -9.43
C PRO A 268 15.45 9.32 -9.92
N ILE A 269 16.41 10.20 -9.73
CA ILE A 269 16.35 11.59 -10.18
C ILE A 269 16.79 11.62 -11.64
N LYS A 270 15.98 12.22 -12.50
CA LYS A 270 16.31 12.47 -13.90
C LYS A 270 17.07 13.79 -14.04
N ASP A 271 17.85 13.92 -15.10
CA ASP A 271 18.55 15.14 -15.47
C ASP A 271 17.58 16.31 -15.72
N ALA A 272 18.12 17.53 -15.76
CA ALA A 272 17.31 18.73 -15.90
C ALA A 272 16.57 18.80 -17.24
N TYR A 273 17.20 18.36 -18.32
CA TYR A 273 16.56 18.34 -19.65
C TYR A 273 15.34 17.45 -19.66
N THR A 274 15.48 16.19 -19.22
CA THR A 274 14.36 15.23 -19.15
C THR A 274 13.23 15.77 -18.27
N ARG A 275 13.54 16.38 -17.12
CA ARG A 275 12.49 16.94 -16.22
C ARG A 275 11.73 18.11 -16.82
N ASN A 276 12.37 18.88 -17.71
CA ASN A 276 11.76 20.07 -18.33
C ASN A 276 11.00 19.74 -19.62
N THR A 277 11.27 18.59 -20.23
CA THR A 277 10.69 18.21 -21.54
C THR A 277 9.69 17.05 -21.45
N THR A 278 9.66 16.33 -20.32
CA THR A 278 8.83 15.12 -20.17
C THR A 278 8.14 15.11 -18.81
N ASP A 279 6.84 14.85 -18.80
CA ASP A 279 6.15 14.54 -17.54
C ASP A 279 6.49 13.12 -17.08
N ILE A 280 7.56 13.02 -16.29
CA ILE A 280 8.04 11.73 -15.75
C ILE A 280 6.99 11.01 -14.90
N ARG A 281 6.07 11.76 -14.26
CA ARG A 281 5.00 11.17 -13.45
C ARG A 281 4.01 10.44 -14.35
N ALA A 282 3.61 11.08 -15.44
CA ALA A 282 2.71 10.50 -16.42
C ALA A 282 3.32 9.25 -17.08
N GLU A 283 4.60 9.32 -17.48
CA GLU A 283 5.30 8.18 -18.07
C GLU A 283 5.39 6.98 -17.10
N ARG A 284 5.74 7.23 -15.85
CA ARG A 284 5.80 6.18 -14.83
C ARG A 284 4.41 5.62 -14.50
N ALA A 285 3.40 6.49 -14.42
CA ALA A 285 2.02 6.06 -14.21
C ALA A 285 1.52 5.19 -15.36
N LYS A 286 1.82 5.59 -16.62
CA LYS A 286 1.51 4.80 -17.80
C LYS A 286 2.13 3.41 -17.73
N ALA A 287 3.40 3.30 -17.38
CA ALA A 287 4.09 2.01 -17.27
C ALA A 287 3.43 1.10 -16.22
N VAL A 288 2.99 1.65 -15.09
CA VAL A 288 2.28 0.90 -14.03
C VAL A 288 0.91 0.40 -14.53
N TYR A 289 0.13 1.25 -15.20
CA TYR A 289 -1.16 0.84 -15.75
C TYR A 289 -1.04 -0.13 -16.94
N ASP A 290 -0.01 0.00 -17.74
CA ASP A 290 0.26 -0.96 -18.84
C ASP A 290 0.64 -2.33 -18.26
N ALA A 291 1.42 -2.36 -17.19
CA ALA A 291 1.73 -3.60 -16.47
C ALA A 291 0.48 -4.22 -15.84
N ASP A 292 -0.39 -3.43 -15.16
CA ASP A 292 -1.68 -3.91 -14.64
C ASP A 292 -2.53 -4.58 -15.74
N LYS A 293 -2.64 -3.94 -16.91
CA LYS A 293 -3.40 -4.50 -18.04
C LYS A 293 -2.86 -5.84 -18.53
N GLY A 294 -1.55 -6.05 -18.42
CA GLY A 294 -0.89 -7.31 -18.80
C GLY A 294 -1.04 -8.43 -17.77
N MET A 295 -1.47 -8.13 -16.55
CA MET A 295 -1.60 -9.12 -15.48
C MET A 295 -2.86 -9.96 -15.63
N LYS A 296 -2.73 -11.27 -15.40
CA LYS A 296 -3.88 -12.18 -15.32
C LYS A 296 -4.73 -11.92 -14.09
N LEU A 297 -4.10 -11.59 -12.98
CA LEU A 297 -4.71 -11.29 -11.70
C LEU A 297 -4.75 -9.76 -11.53
N ARG A 298 -5.94 -9.15 -11.64
CA ARG A 298 -6.10 -7.70 -11.60
C ARG A 298 -6.89 -7.18 -10.40
N LYS A 299 -7.41 -8.07 -9.57
CA LYS A 299 -8.23 -7.74 -8.40
C LYS A 299 -7.61 -8.33 -7.14
N SER A 300 -7.65 -7.58 -6.06
CA SER A 300 -7.06 -7.94 -4.77
C SER A 300 -7.66 -9.21 -4.17
N HIS A 301 -8.98 -9.28 -4.12
CA HIS A 301 -9.74 -10.38 -3.53
C HIS A 301 -9.69 -11.69 -4.35
N GLU A 302 -9.17 -11.65 -5.57
CA GLU A 302 -8.97 -12.86 -6.39
C GLU A 302 -7.59 -13.50 -6.15
N ASN A 303 -6.67 -12.83 -5.42
CA ASN A 303 -5.34 -13.36 -5.14
C ASN A 303 -5.43 -14.63 -4.26
N PRO A 304 -4.96 -15.79 -4.75
CA PRO A 304 -5.09 -17.05 -4.02
C PRO A 304 -4.32 -17.05 -2.69
N TYR A 305 -3.20 -16.33 -2.60
CA TYR A 305 -2.44 -16.25 -1.35
C TYR A 305 -3.08 -15.33 -0.32
N VAL A 306 -3.76 -14.28 -0.76
CA VAL A 306 -4.57 -13.44 0.12
C VAL A 306 -5.74 -14.27 0.68
N LYS A 307 -6.43 -15.04 -0.16
CA LYS A 307 -7.50 -15.94 0.28
C LYS A 307 -6.99 -16.95 1.31
N ALA A 308 -5.90 -17.65 0.99
CA ALA A 308 -5.29 -18.62 1.91
C ALA A 308 -4.88 -17.97 3.24
N LEU A 309 -4.32 -16.77 3.22
CA LEU A 309 -3.93 -16.03 4.42
C LEU A 309 -5.15 -15.75 5.32
N TYR A 310 -6.28 -15.35 4.75
CA TYR A 310 -7.50 -15.15 5.53
C TYR A 310 -8.09 -16.47 6.02
N GLU A 311 -8.18 -17.49 5.18
CA GLU A 311 -8.71 -18.82 5.55
C GLU A 311 -7.87 -19.51 6.63
N GLU A 312 -6.52 -19.41 6.54
CA GLU A 312 -5.61 -20.08 7.48
C GLU A 312 -5.37 -19.29 8.78
N TYR A 313 -5.47 -17.95 8.75
CA TYR A 313 -4.95 -17.13 9.84
C TYR A 313 -5.88 -16.05 10.35
N PHE A 314 -6.54 -15.31 9.49
CA PHE A 314 -7.36 -14.15 9.88
C PHE A 314 -8.86 -14.44 9.96
N ASP A 315 -9.34 -15.59 9.47
CA ASP A 315 -10.76 -15.95 9.30
C ASP A 315 -11.44 -15.10 8.22
N LYS A 316 -11.51 -13.80 8.42
CA LYS A 316 -12.13 -12.83 7.50
C LYS A 316 -11.55 -11.44 7.66
N PRO A 317 -11.74 -10.55 6.67
CA PRO A 317 -11.37 -9.14 6.80
C PRO A 317 -12.03 -8.49 8.02
N ASN A 318 -11.31 -7.59 8.68
CA ASN A 318 -11.72 -6.91 9.91
C ASN A 318 -12.10 -7.85 11.07
N SER A 319 -11.61 -9.08 11.08
CA SER A 319 -11.72 -9.96 12.25
C SER A 319 -10.91 -9.39 13.43
N HIS A 320 -11.13 -9.92 14.63
CA HIS A 320 -10.36 -9.53 15.81
C HIS A 320 -8.84 -9.69 15.58
N ARG A 321 -8.43 -10.85 15.02
CA ARG A 321 -7.02 -11.13 14.73
C ARG A 321 -6.46 -10.23 13.62
N ALA A 322 -7.27 -9.92 12.60
CA ALA A 322 -6.88 -8.95 11.57
C ALA A 322 -6.65 -7.56 12.18
N HIS A 323 -7.51 -7.11 13.08
CA HIS A 323 -7.33 -5.85 13.79
C HIS A 323 -6.07 -5.80 14.66
N GLU A 324 -5.70 -6.90 15.32
CA GLU A 324 -4.46 -6.96 16.13
C GLU A 324 -3.20 -6.86 15.26
N VAL A 325 -3.22 -7.46 14.07
CA VAL A 325 -2.02 -7.61 13.22
C VAL A 325 -1.94 -6.53 12.13
N LEU A 326 -3.06 -6.24 11.46
CA LEU A 326 -3.07 -5.43 10.24
C LEU A 326 -3.53 -3.99 10.45
N HIS A 327 -4.01 -3.64 11.65
CA HIS A 327 -4.47 -2.28 11.95
C HIS A 327 -3.51 -1.52 12.88
N THR A 328 -3.67 -0.21 12.93
CA THR A 328 -2.81 0.70 13.69
C THR A 328 -3.63 1.82 14.32
N LYS A 329 -2.97 2.64 15.14
CA LYS A 329 -3.55 3.84 15.76
C LYS A 329 -2.72 5.06 15.40
N TYR A 330 -3.33 6.21 15.53
CA TYR A 330 -2.71 7.51 15.24
C TYR A 330 -2.58 8.32 16.51
N VAL A 331 -1.64 9.26 16.52
CA VAL A 331 -1.34 10.09 17.68
C VAL A 331 -1.52 11.56 17.33
N VAL A 332 -2.15 12.31 18.24
CA VAL A 332 -2.19 13.76 18.14
C VAL A 332 -0.79 14.31 18.38
N ARG A 333 -0.28 15.12 17.49
CA ARG A 333 1.01 15.79 17.60
C ARG A 333 0.80 17.28 17.80
N GLY A 334 1.60 17.89 18.64
CA GLY A 334 1.64 19.35 18.76
C GLY A 334 2.11 20.02 17.47
N LYS A 335 1.69 21.27 17.26
CA LYS A 335 2.17 22.13 16.16
C LYS A 335 3.65 22.51 16.36
#